data_eb804203253ffa851f9d7f48e95c83d0
#
_entry.id   eb804203253ffa851f9d7f48e95c83d0
#
_cell.length_a   1.000
_cell.length_b   1.000
_cell.length_c   1.000
_cell.angle_alpha   90.00
_cell.angle_beta   90.00
_cell.angle_gamma   90.00
#
_symmetry.space_group_name_H-M   'P 1'
#
loop_
_entity.id
_entity.type
_entity.pdbx_description
1 polymer ?
#
loop_
_entity_poly.entity_id
_entity_poly.type
_entity_poly.pdbx_seq_one_letter_code
_entity_poly.pdbx_strand_id
1 'polypeptide(L)'
;MGYKLAGCDVLGCVEIDKKMNDVYVKNHNPKYNFLMDIRKFNEIPNEELPQELFNLDILDGSPPCTTFSMAGEREESWGKKKKFREGQAEQTLDDLSFVFIETVAKLKPKVVIMENVEGILLGNAIEYSREIYRRFNSIGYKVMHKLLKGEQMGVPQTRHRVFFIATTLDFDLDNIDLNFNYEPITY
;
A
#
# COMPACT_ATOMS: atom_id res chain seq x y z
N MET A 1 3.50 -11.91 6.62
CA MET A 1 3.36 -12.81 7.79
C MET A 1 2.17 -12.42 8.65
N GLY A 2 1.97 -11.14 9.00
CA GLY A 2 0.90 -10.67 9.89
C GLY A 2 -0.51 -11.15 9.49
N TYR A 3 -0.87 -11.03 8.23
CA TYR A 3 -2.18 -11.52 7.73
C TYR A 3 -2.39 -13.01 7.99
N LYS A 4 -1.37 -13.85 7.74
CA LYS A 4 -1.48 -15.29 8.02
C LYS A 4 -1.62 -15.59 9.51
N LEU A 5 -0.93 -14.83 10.37
CA LEU A 5 -1.07 -14.94 11.83
C LEU A 5 -2.47 -14.47 12.31
N ALA A 6 -3.09 -13.55 11.59
CA ALA A 6 -4.45 -13.10 11.83
C ALA A 6 -5.52 -14.05 11.22
N GLY A 7 -5.13 -15.17 10.63
CA GLY A 7 -6.04 -16.17 10.07
C GLY A 7 -6.47 -15.89 8.62
N CYS A 8 -5.84 -14.92 7.93
CA CYS A 8 -6.14 -14.66 6.53
C CYS A 8 -5.44 -15.66 5.61
N ASP A 9 -6.11 -16.06 4.55
CA ASP A 9 -5.51 -16.78 3.43
C ASP A 9 -4.92 -15.78 2.42
N VAL A 10 -3.59 -15.76 2.31
CA VAL A 10 -2.87 -14.83 1.43
C VAL A 10 -2.71 -15.46 0.05
N LEU A 11 -3.55 -15.01 -0.90
CA LEU A 11 -3.64 -15.61 -2.23
C LEU A 11 -2.42 -15.29 -3.10
N GLY A 12 -1.91 -14.07 -3.10
CA GLY A 12 -0.83 -13.72 -4.02
C GLY A 12 -0.22 -12.35 -3.79
N CYS A 13 0.70 -11.99 -4.69
CA CYS A 13 1.35 -10.68 -4.74
C CYS A 13 1.66 -10.23 -6.17
N VAL A 14 1.79 -8.92 -6.33
CA VAL A 14 2.38 -8.27 -7.49
C VAL A 14 3.65 -7.57 -7.03
N GLU A 15 4.80 -7.92 -7.58
CA GLU A 15 6.11 -7.36 -7.22
C GLU A 15 6.96 -7.19 -8.49
N ILE A 16 7.56 -6.02 -8.67
CA ILE A 16 8.41 -5.74 -9.84
C ILE A 16 9.85 -6.19 -9.63
N ASP A 17 10.34 -6.15 -8.38
CA ASP A 17 11.72 -6.52 -8.06
C ASP A 17 11.84 -8.03 -7.88
N LYS A 18 12.59 -8.65 -8.81
CA LYS A 18 12.80 -10.12 -8.79
C LYS A 18 13.37 -10.61 -7.46
N LYS A 19 14.32 -9.91 -6.87
CA LYS A 19 14.97 -10.33 -5.62
C LYS A 19 13.98 -10.31 -4.45
N MET A 20 13.16 -9.25 -4.37
CA MET A 20 12.12 -9.15 -3.35
C MET A 20 11.02 -10.19 -3.57
N ASN A 21 10.64 -10.41 -4.80
CA ASN A 21 9.69 -11.44 -5.18
C ASN A 21 10.20 -12.86 -4.81
N ASP A 22 11.45 -13.20 -5.13
CA ASP A 22 12.04 -14.51 -4.78
C ASP A 22 12.02 -14.74 -3.25
N VAL A 23 12.33 -13.70 -2.45
CA VAL A 23 12.24 -13.76 -0.99
C VAL A 23 10.80 -13.95 -0.52
N TYR A 24 9.85 -13.22 -1.11
CA TYR A 24 8.44 -13.34 -0.78
C TYR A 24 7.92 -14.75 -1.07
N VAL A 25 8.17 -15.26 -2.27
CA VAL A 25 7.76 -16.62 -2.69
C VAL A 25 8.34 -17.68 -1.76
N LYS A 26 9.63 -17.58 -1.44
CA LYS A 26 10.30 -18.53 -0.54
C LYS A 26 9.68 -18.55 0.86
N ASN A 27 9.27 -17.40 1.38
CA ASN A 27 8.73 -17.28 2.74
C ASN A 27 7.22 -17.57 2.83
N HIS A 28 6.47 -17.29 1.77
CA HIS A 28 5.01 -17.29 1.84
C HIS A 28 4.34 -18.31 0.94
N ASN A 29 5.05 -18.83 -0.09
CA ASN A 29 4.52 -19.77 -1.06
C ASN A 29 3.12 -19.37 -1.55
N PRO A 30 2.97 -18.18 -2.18
CA PRO A 30 1.67 -17.66 -2.59
C PRO A 30 1.08 -18.54 -3.70
N LYS A 31 -0.25 -18.63 -3.75
CA LYS A 31 -0.97 -19.32 -4.83
C LYS A 31 -0.77 -18.63 -6.19
N TYR A 32 -0.77 -17.31 -6.17
CA TYR A 32 -0.55 -16.48 -7.35
C TYR A 32 0.63 -15.54 -7.14
N ASN A 33 1.53 -15.51 -8.10
CA ASN A 33 2.72 -14.66 -8.06
C ASN A 33 2.90 -13.94 -9.39
N PHE A 34 2.78 -12.61 -9.37
CA PHE A 34 2.91 -11.75 -10.54
C PHE A 34 4.21 -10.94 -10.42
N LEU A 35 5.30 -11.47 -11.01
CA LEU A 35 6.58 -10.75 -11.10
C LEU A 35 6.51 -9.75 -12.25
N MET A 36 5.92 -8.58 -12.02
CA MET A 36 5.75 -7.54 -13.02
C MET A 36 5.44 -6.17 -12.39
N ASP A 37 5.50 -5.12 -13.22
CA ASP A 37 5.00 -3.80 -12.85
C ASP A 37 3.47 -3.87 -12.63
N ILE A 38 2.98 -3.23 -11.58
CA ILE A 38 1.55 -3.16 -11.26
C ILE A 38 0.73 -2.53 -12.38
N ARG A 39 1.32 -1.63 -13.18
CA ARG A 39 0.67 -1.06 -14.37
C ARG A 39 0.35 -2.14 -15.39
N LYS A 40 1.31 -3.03 -15.64
CA LYS A 40 1.10 -4.18 -16.55
C LYS A 40 0.09 -5.17 -15.99
N PHE A 41 0.08 -5.36 -14.67
CA PHE A 41 -0.96 -6.16 -14.03
C PHE A 41 -2.35 -5.57 -14.28
N ASN A 42 -2.50 -4.26 -14.21
CA ASN A 42 -3.76 -3.58 -14.48
C ASN A 42 -4.22 -3.69 -15.95
N GLU A 43 -3.28 -3.87 -16.88
CA GLU A 43 -3.56 -4.06 -18.32
C GLU A 43 -4.03 -5.49 -18.65
N ILE A 44 -3.81 -6.49 -17.79
CA ILE A 44 -4.24 -7.87 -18.04
C ILE A 44 -5.78 -7.90 -18.13
N PRO A 45 -6.39 -8.49 -19.15
CA PRO A 45 -7.84 -8.67 -19.22
C PRO A 45 -8.38 -9.43 -18.02
N ASN A 46 -9.57 -9.07 -17.53
CA ASN A 46 -10.15 -9.70 -16.35
C ASN A 46 -10.37 -11.21 -16.49
N GLU A 47 -10.67 -11.64 -17.70
CA GLU A 47 -10.87 -13.06 -18.07
C GLU A 47 -9.57 -13.89 -18.03
N GLU A 48 -8.41 -13.24 -18.10
CA GLU A 48 -7.09 -13.89 -18.00
C GLU A 48 -6.59 -13.96 -16.56
N LEU A 49 -7.21 -13.24 -15.64
CA LEU A 49 -6.87 -13.27 -14.22
C LEU A 49 -7.64 -14.38 -13.48
N PRO A 50 -7.03 -14.98 -12.46
CA PRO A 50 -7.74 -15.92 -11.57
C PRO A 50 -8.99 -15.29 -10.97
N GLN A 51 -10.14 -15.96 -11.10
CA GLN A 51 -11.43 -15.45 -10.65
C GLN A 51 -11.48 -15.17 -9.14
N GLU A 52 -10.69 -15.85 -8.35
CA GLU A 52 -10.55 -15.62 -6.90
C GLU A 52 -10.08 -14.19 -6.59
N LEU A 53 -9.31 -13.55 -7.48
CA LEU A 53 -8.84 -12.18 -7.28
C LEU A 53 -9.97 -11.14 -7.35
N PHE A 54 -11.12 -11.51 -7.90
CA PHE A 54 -12.32 -10.64 -7.94
C PHE A 54 -13.26 -10.85 -6.75
N ASN A 55 -12.82 -11.65 -5.75
CA ASN A 55 -13.58 -11.89 -4.52
C ASN A 55 -12.69 -11.73 -3.28
N LEU A 56 -11.80 -10.75 -3.31
CA LEU A 56 -10.90 -10.47 -2.19
C LEU A 56 -11.64 -9.80 -1.03
N ASP A 57 -11.40 -10.28 0.18
CA ASP A 57 -11.81 -9.57 1.38
C ASP A 57 -10.89 -8.37 1.63
N ILE A 58 -9.58 -8.55 1.48
CA ILE A 58 -8.59 -7.52 1.72
C ILE A 58 -7.60 -7.44 0.54
N LEU A 59 -7.34 -6.22 0.08
CA LEU A 59 -6.20 -5.90 -0.76
C LEU A 59 -5.31 -4.91 -0.01
N ASP A 60 -4.05 -5.27 0.20
CA ASP A 60 -3.07 -4.36 0.79
C ASP A 60 -1.99 -3.95 -0.21
N GLY A 61 -1.40 -2.80 0.02
CA GLY A 61 -0.28 -2.31 -0.76
C GLY A 61 0.50 -1.21 -0.07
N SER A 62 1.80 -1.15 -0.37
CA SER A 62 2.69 -0.12 0.14
C SER A 62 3.38 0.59 -1.03
N PRO A 63 2.62 1.34 -1.85
CA PRO A 63 3.19 2.04 -2.99
C PRO A 63 4.23 3.06 -2.51
N PRO A 64 5.46 3.04 -3.06
CA PRO A 64 6.50 3.94 -2.61
C PRO A 64 6.15 5.41 -2.87
N CYS A 65 6.45 6.26 -1.89
CA CYS A 65 6.27 7.69 -1.96
C CYS A 65 7.65 8.37 -2.02
N THR A 66 8.15 8.62 -3.22
CA THR A 66 9.52 9.13 -3.41
C THR A 66 9.66 10.63 -3.34
N THR A 67 8.59 11.35 -3.60
CA THR A 67 8.60 12.83 -3.62
C THR A 67 8.50 13.46 -2.24
N PHE A 68 8.12 12.71 -1.22
CA PHE A 68 7.86 13.24 0.12
C PHE A 68 8.84 12.77 1.20
N SER A 69 9.80 11.93 0.86
CA SER A 69 10.89 11.56 1.75
C SER A 69 11.97 12.64 1.71
N MET A 70 11.91 13.55 2.69
CA MET A 70 12.89 14.59 3.01
C MET A 70 12.90 15.88 2.15
N ALA A 71 12.58 16.92 2.84
CA ALA A 71 12.80 18.33 2.61
C ALA A 71 13.77 18.73 1.45
N GLY A 72 13.25 19.40 0.44
CA GLY A 72 14.00 20.40 -0.30
C GLY A 72 14.20 20.23 -1.79
N GLU A 73 14.08 19.05 -2.40
CA GLU A 73 14.38 18.86 -3.84
C GLU A 73 13.16 18.33 -4.64
N ARG A 74 11.99 18.90 -4.38
CA ARG A 74 10.71 18.36 -4.86
C ARG A 74 10.43 18.56 -6.35
N GLU A 75 10.87 19.67 -6.95
CA GLU A 75 10.44 20.07 -8.29
C GLU A 75 11.28 19.47 -9.42
N GLU A 76 12.54 19.15 -9.17
CA GLU A 76 13.45 18.64 -10.21
C GLU A 76 13.35 17.13 -10.48
N SER A 77 12.69 16.37 -9.60
CA SER A 77 12.70 14.90 -9.65
C SER A 77 11.38 14.26 -10.09
N TRP A 78 10.36 15.06 -10.37
CA TRP A 78 9.06 14.56 -10.83
C TRP A 78 9.20 13.86 -12.20
N GLY A 79 8.61 12.65 -12.32
CA GLY A 79 8.63 11.87 -13.57
C GLY A 79 9.95 11.17 -13.90
N LYS A 80 11.01 11.33 -13.09
CA LYS A 80 12.29 10.64 -13.33
C LYS A 80 12.29 9.23 -12.77
N LYS A 81 12.88 8.29 -13.52
CA LYS A 81 13.11 6.92 -13.03
C LYS A 81 14.09 6.92 -11.86
N LYS A 82 13.75 6.22 -10.79
CA LYS A 82 14.58 6.10 -9.59
C LYS A 82 14.83 4.64 -9.22
N LYS A 83 16.00 4.41 -8.59
CA LYS A 83 16.36 3.16 -7.92
C LYS A 83 16.50 3.45 -6.43
N PHE A 84 15.88 2.63 -5.58
CA PHE A 84 16.00 2.77 -4.12
C PHE A 84 17.22 2.09 -3.56
N ARG A 85 17.66 1.03 -4.21
CA ARG A 85 18.80 0.21 -3.79
C ARG A 85 19.59 -0.25 -5.00
N GLU A 86 20.86 -0.53 -4.79
CA GLU A 86 21.70 -1.16 -5.81
C GLU A 86 21.07 -2.48 -6.27
N GLY A 87 21.00 -2.69 -7.58
CA GLY A 87 20.40 -3.88 -8.19
C GLY A 87 18.87 -3.88 -8.32
N GLN A 88 18.19 -2.83 -7.87
CA GLN A 88 16.72 -2.71 -8.01
C GLN A 88 16.33 -2.22 -9.41
N ALA A 89 15.16 -2.66 -9.90
CA ALA A 89 14.59 -2.18 -11.16
C ALA A 89 14.28 -0.67 -11.09
N GLU A 90 14.56 0.03 -12.20
CA GLU A 90 14.21 1.44 -12.34
C GLU A 90 12.69 1.60 -12.49
N GLN A 91 12.09 2.52 -11.74
CA GLN A 91 10.66 2.77 -11.75
C GLN A 91 10.35 4.26 -11.72
N THR A 92 9.22 4.63 -12.33
CA THR A 92 8.57 5.93 -12.13
C THR A 92 7.61 5.78 -10.96
N LEU A 93 7.77 6.56 -9.90
CA LEU A 93 7.18 6.28 -8.60
C LEU A 93 6.11 7.29 -8.18
N ASP A 94 6.03 8.40 -8.91
CA ASP A 94 5.25 9.56 -8.48
C ASP A 94 3.74 9.31 -8.47
N ASP A 95 3.26 8.31 -9.21
CA ASP A 95 1.85 7.97 -9.37
C ASP A 95 1.44 6.60 -8.82
N LEU A 96 2.37 5.86 -8.20
CA LEU A 96 2.10 4.46 -7.82
C LEU A 96 0.95 4.28 -6.82
N SER A 97 0.68 5.25 -5.94
CA SER A 97 -0.52 5.20 -5.12
C SER A 97 -1.80 5.25 -5.95
N PHE A 98 -1.79 6.02 -7.04
CA PHE A 98 -2.95 6.12 -7.93
C PHE A 98 -3.11 4.87 -8.78
N VAL A 99 -1.99 4.30 -9.26
CA VAL A 99 -1.99 3.01 -9.97
C VAL A 99 -2.49 1.88 -9.06
N PHE A 100 -2.14 1.91 -7.78
CA PHE A 100 -2.69 0.97 -6.79
C PHE A 100 -4.22 1.14 -6.66
N ILE A 101 -4.74 2.37 -6.64
CA ILE A 101 -6.19 2.62 -6.61
C ILE A 101 -6.86 2.13 -7.90
N GLU A 102 -6.20 2.17 -9.06
CA GLU A 102 -6.70 1.54 -10.29
C GLU A 102 -6.80 0.01 -10.14
N THR A 103 -5.83 -0.62 -9.46
CA THR A 103 -5.91 -2.05 -9.11
C THR A 103 -7.10 -2.33 -8.19
N VAL A 104 -7.36 -1.45 -7.22
CA VAL A 104 -8.57 -1.54 -6.37
C VAL A 104 -9.83 -1.45 -7.21
N ALA A 105 -9.92 -0.51 -8.15
CA ALA A 105 -11.07 -0.35 -9.04
C ALA A 105 -11.29 -1.60 -9.92
N LYS A 106 -10.21 -2.27 -10.33
CA LYS A 106 -10.22 -3.49 -11.12
C LYS A 106 -10.70 -4.71 -10.33
N LEU A 107 -10.10 -4.95 -9.16
CA LEU A 107 -10.33 -6.17 -8.35
C LEU A 107 -11.52 -6.04 -7.39
N LYS A 108 -11.89 -4.82 -7.01
CA LYS A 108 -13.02 -4.48 -6.13
C LYS A 108 -13.02 -5.23 -4.78
N PRO A 109 -11.89 -5.23 -4.03
CA PRO A 109 -11.83 -5.85 -2.71
C PRO A 109 -12.83 -5.21 -1.75
N LYS A 110 -13.28 -5.95 -0.71
CA LYS A 110 -14.18 -5.39 0.31
C LYS A 110 -13.49 -4.34 1.17
N VAL A 111 -12.23 -4.57 1.50
CA VAL A 111 -11.38 -3.68 2.32
C VAL A 111 -10.04 -3.46 1.61
N VAL A 112 -9.55 -2.25 1.68
CA VAL A 112 -8.22 -1.86 1.18
C VAL A 112 -7.41 -1.32 2.33
N ILE A 113 -6.14 -1.73 2.40
CA ILE A 113 -5.16 -1.18 3.33
C ILE A 113 -3.98 -0.68 2.50
N MET A 114 -3.75 0.64 2.51
CA MET A 114 -2.63 1.25 1.79
C MET A 114 -1.69 1.94 2.77
N GLU A 115 -0.46 1.43 2.89
CA GLU A 115 0.57 1.99 3.76
C GLU A 115 1.37 3.07 3.03
N ASN A 116 1.73 4.13 3.76
CA ASN A 116 2.64 5.16 3.27
C ASN A 116 3.42 5.82 4.42
N VAL A 117 4.38 6.69 4.07
CA VAL A 117 5.16 7.45 5.04
C VAL A 117 4.35 8.61 5.63
N GLU A 118 4.67 9.01 6.90
CA GLU A 118 4.02 10.14 7.57
C GLU A 118 4.08 11.44 6.76
N GLY A 119 5.17 11.65 6.01
CA GLY A 119 5.37 12.85 5.18
C GLY A 119 4.27 13.12 4.15
N ILE A 120 3.44 12.12 3.80
CA ILE A 120 2.32 12.29 2.88
C ILE A 120 1.20 13.19 3.45
N LEU A 121 1.16 13.38 4.77
CA LEU A 121 0.20 14.24 5.46
C LEU A 121 0.73 15.66 5.68
N LEU A 122 1.97 15.98 5.29
CA LEU A 122 2.66 17.20 5.67
C LEU A 122 2.90 18.13 4.48
N GLY A 123 2.83 19.44 4.74
CA GLY A 123 3.18 20.48 3.76
C GLY A 123 2.45 20.31 2.43
N ASN A 124 3.16 20.46 1.31
CA ASN A 124 2.60 20.34 -0.04
C ASN A 124 2.10 18.91 -0.38
N ALA A 125 2.53 17.89 0.40
CA ALA A 125 2.08 16.51 0.21
C ALA A 125 0.61 16.29 0.60
N ILE A 126 0.01 17.21 1.34
CA ILE A 126 -1.41 17.11 1.74
C ILE A 126 -2.35 17.08 0.54
N GLU A 127 -2.00 17.76 -0.56
CA GLU A 127 -2.81 17.70 -1.80
C GLU A 127 -2.80 16.31 -2.43
N TYR A 128 -1.66 15.61 -2.33
CA TYR A 128 -1.57 14.23 -2.77
C TYR A 128 -2.46 13.29 -1.93
N SER A 129 -2.47 13.49 -0.61
CA SER A 129 -3.41 12.77 0.27
C SER A 129 -4.87 13.08 -0.07
N ARG A 130 -5.22 14.34 -0.35
CA ARG A 130 -6.56 14.71 -0.77
C ARG A 130 -6.96 14.04 -2.09
N GLU A 131 -6.02 13.92 -3.02
CA GLU A 131 -6.27 13.21 -4.29
C GLU A 131 -6.49 11.71 -4.07
N ILE A 132 -5.77 11.07 -3.13
CA ILE A 132 -6.04 9.69 -2.71
C ILE A 132 -7.50 9.54 -2.24
N TYR A 133 -7.97 10.46 -1.38
CA TYR A 133 -9.37 10.47 -0.92
C TYR A 133 -10.36 10.61 -2.07
N ARG A 134 -10.13 11.56 -2.99
CA ARG A 134 -11.00 11.79 -4.14
C ARG A 134 -11.10 10.54 -5.01
N ARG A 135 -9.98 9.88 -5.27
CA ARG A 135 -9.94 8.67 -6.11
C ARG A 135 -10.64 7.49 -5.46
N PHE A 136 -10.42 7.23 -4.17
CA PHE A 136 -11.17 6.20 -3.46
C PHE A 136 -12.67 6.47 -3.47
N ASN A 137 -13.08 7.71 -3.18
CA ASN A 137 -14.49 8.10 -3.20
C ASN A 137 -15.09 7.96 -4.62
N SER A 138 -14.35 8.31 -5.68
CA SER A 138 -14.82 8.23 -7.07
C SER A 138 -15.11 6.80 -7.53
N ILE A 139 -14.45 5.80 -6.91
CA ILE A 139 -14.70 4.37 -7.17
C ILE A 139 -15.62 3.71 -6.15
N GLY A 140 -16.28 4.51 -5.29
CA GLY A 140 -17.32 4.05 -4.37
C GLY A 140 -16.82 3.55 -3.00
N TYR A 141 -15.57 3.84 -2.63
CA TYR A 141 -15.02 3.47 -1.31
C TYR A 141 -15.13 4.61 -0.32
N LYS A 142 -15.62 4.35 0.88
CA LYS A 142 -15.38 5.20 2.04
C LYS A 142 -13.92 5.05 2.44
N VAL A 143 -13.25 6.10 2.85
CA VAL A 143 -11.82 6.06 3.21
C VAL A 143 -11.52 6.88 4.45
N MET A 144 -10.68 6.37 5.31
CA MET A 144 -10.04 7.08 6.43
C MET A 144 -8.53 6.91 6.38
N HIS A 145 -7.79 7.70 7.16
CA HIS A 145 -6.39 7.40 7.43
C HIS A 145 -6.09 7.44 8.92
N LYS A 146 -5.08 6.69 9.32
CA LYS A 146 -4.55 6.69 10.69
C LYS A 146 -3.03 6.71 10.64
N LEU A 147 -2.44 7.59 11.44
CA LEU A 147 -0.99 7.56 11.71
C LEU A 147 -0.74 6.55 12.83
N LEU A 148 0.02 5.51 12.54
CA LEU A 148 0.45 4.50 13.50
C LEU A 148 1.93 4.66 13.81
N LYS A 149 2.27 4.52 15.08
CA LYS A 149 3.62 4.65 15.62
C LYS A 149 4.09 3.29 16.12
N GLY A 150 5.15 2.74 15.52
CA GLY A 150 5.65 1.42 15.83
C GLY A 150 5.97 1.23 17.31
N GLU A 151 6.57 2.23 17.95
CA GLU A 151 6.91 2.22 19.37
C GLU A 151 5.68 2.08 20.29
N GLN A 152 4.50 2.51 19.85
CA GLN A 152 3.24 2.34 20.57
C GLN A 152 2.56 1.00 20.31
N MET A 153 3.10 0.23 19.36
CA MET A 153 2.59 -1.09 18.95
C MET A 153 3.45 -2.24 19.49
N GLY A 154 4.36 -1.97 20.47
CA GLY A 154 5.28 -2.95 21.01
C GLY A 154 6.46 -3.29 20.08
N VAL A 155 6.73 -2.46 19.09
CA VAL A 155 7.89 -2.61 18.20
C VAL A 155 9.02 -1.70 18.70
N PRO A 156 10.23 -2.21 18.95
CA PRO A 156 11.36 -1.41 19.42
C PRO A 156 11.98 -0.60 18.28
N GLN A 157 11.18 0.22 17.62
CA GLN A 157 11.59 1.05 16.50
C GLN A 157 10.72 2.31 16.41
N THR A 158 11.33 3.47 16.33
CA THR A 158 10.64 4.73 15.99
C THR A 158 10.34 4.74 14.51
N ARG A 159 9.18 4.19 14.15
CA ARG A 159 8.69 4.09 12.77
C ARG A 159 7.25 4.56 12.69
N HIS A 160 7.03 5.71 12.08
CA HIS A 160 5.69 6.25 11.86
C HIS A 160 5.22 5.93 10.44
N ARG A 161 3.99 5.44 10.32
CA ARG A 161 3.37 5.12 9.04
C ARG A 161 1.90 5.52 9.02
N VAL A 162 1.49 6.03 7.88
CA VAL A 162 0.09 6.33 7.60
C VAL A 162 -0.53 5.13 6.91
N PHE A 163 -1.67 4.71 7.41
CA PHE A 163 -2.49 3.68 6.79
C PHE A 163 -3.78 4.33 6.30
N PHE A 164 -4.01 4.29 4.99
CA PHE A 164 -5.31 4.58 4.41
C PHE A 164 -6.10 3.26 4.42
N ILE A 165 -7.26 3.30 5.05
CA ILE A 165 -8.19 2.17 5.12
C ILE A 165 -9.42 2.57 4.35
N ALA A 166 -9.75 1.81 3.31
CA ALA A 166 -10.91 2.08 2.48
C ALA A 166 -11.82 0.85 2.37
N THR A 167 -13.12 1.06 2.27
CA THR A 167 -14.09 -0.04 2.20
C THR A 167 -15.36 0.35 1.45
N THR A 168 -15.98 -0.67 0.85
CA THR A 168 -17.35 -0.58 0.30
C THR A 168 -18.40 -1.11 1.28
N LEU A 169 -17.97 -1.71 2.40
CA LEU A 169 -18.89 -2.27 3.40
C LEU A 169 -19.63 -1.15 4.15
N ASP A 170 -20.85 -1.43 4.56
CA ASP A 170 -21.67 -0.49 5.32
C ASP A 170 -21.36 -0.59 6.81
N PHE A 171 -20.19 -0.09 7.19
CA PHE A 171 -19.84 0.15 8.59
C PHE A 171 -19.10 1.49 8.71
N ASP A 172 -19.10 2.02 9.93
CA ASP A 172 -18.43 3.28 10.24
C ASP A 172 -16.94 3.03 10.50
N LEU A 173 -16.09 3.57 9.61
CA LEU A 173 -14.64 3.47 9.73
C LEU A 173 -14.10 4.11 11.01
N ASP A 174 -14.76 5.16 11.53
CA ASP A 174 -14.32 5.86 12.73
C ASP A 174 -14.46 5.00 14.00
N ASN A 175 -15.25 3.93 13.94
CA ASN A 175 -15.39 2.95 15.03
C ASN A 175 -14.27 1.88 15.05
N ILE A 176 -13.33 1.90 14.11
CA ILE A 176 -12.18 1.00 14.15
C ILE A 176 -11.21 1.50 15.22
N ASP A 177 -11.06 0.73 16.29
CA ASP A 177 -10.06 1.05 17.32
C ASP A 177 -8.65 0.67 16.83
N LEU A 178 -7.88 1.70 16.50
CA LEU A 178 -6.47 1.62 16.11
C LEU A 178 -5.58 2.34 17.13
N ASN A 179 -6.02 2.46 18.36
CA ASN A 179 -5.25 3.08 19.43
C ASN A 179 -4.44 2.01 20.16
N PHE A 180 -3.17 1.98 19.84
CA PHE A 180 -2.21 1.12 20.52
C PHE A 180 -1.50 1.94 21.61
N ASN A 181 -1.51 1.46 22.86
CA ASN A 181 -0.99 2.18 24.02
C ASN A 181 0.10 1.34 24.75
N TYR A 182 0.92 0.63 24.01
CA TYR A 182 2.08 -0.04 24.60
C TYR A 182 3.10 1.00 25.05
N GLU A 183 3.68 0.78 26.23
CA GLU A 183 4.82 1.57 26.69
C GLU A 183 5.99 1.39 25.69
N PRO A 184 6.62 2.49 25.25
CA PRO A 184 7.74 2.39 24.32
C PRO A 184 8.88 1.57 24.90
N ILE A 185 9.40 0.63 24.13
CA ILE A 185 10.58 -0.12 24.50
C ILE A 185 11.80 0.79 24.30
N THR A 186 12.40 1.22 25.41
CA THR A 186 13.63 2.01 25.41
C THR A 186 14.83 1.09 25.59
N TYR A 187 15.92 1.38 24.88
CA TYR A 187 17.20 0.69 24.99
C TYR A 187 18.17 1.53 25.83
#